data_976238670189effbc9aa0418964b3799
#
_entry.id   976238670189effbc9aa0418964b3799
#
_cell.length_a   1.000
_cell.length_b   1.000
_cell.length_c   1.000
_cell.angle_alpha   90.00
_cell.angle_beta   90.00
_cell.angle_gamma   90.00
#
_symmetry.space_group_name_H-M   'P 1'
#
loop_
_entity.id
_entity.type
_entity.pdbx_description
1 polymer ?
#
loop_
_entity_poly.entity_id
_entity_poly.type
_entity_poly.pdbx_seq_one_letter_code
_entity_poly.pdbx_strand_id
1 'polypeptide(L)'
;MSGEGREPQAIRKLAPGKLVIASHNAGKVREIRALLAPHGIEPVSAASLDLPEPEETGTTFVANAELKALQAADLSGLVALADDSGLCVEALNGDPGIFSARWAGEAKDFGAAMRLVEDNLQKLGPEVERDAHFVCALALAWPDGHVEWFEGRVEGSLVWPPRGENGFGYDAMFLPDGHDRTFGEMSADEKTPLTHRADAFRQLVAAVL
;
A
#
# COMPACT_ATOMS: atom_id res chain seq x y z
N MET A 1 -22.88 -18.70 19.34
CA MET A 1 -22.05 -19.70 18.64
C MET A 1 -20.63 -19.16 18.65
N SER A 2 -19.73 -19.94 19.21
CA SER A 2 -18.40 -19.64 19.67
C SER A 2 -17.50 -19.20 18.50
N GLY A 3 -16.93 -18.00 18.56
CA GLY A 3 -15.81 -17.60 17.72
C GLY A 3 -14.63 -18.49 18.08
N GLU A 4 -14.26 -19.40 17.20
CA GLU A 4 -13.01 -20.14 17.31
C GLU A 4 -11.87 -19.14 17.17
N GLY A 5 -11.26 -18.81 18.31
CA GLY A 5 -10.02 -18.05 18.34
C GLY A 5 -8.96 -18.88 17.62
N ARG A 6 -8.47 -18.36 16.49
CA ARG A 6 -7.29 -18.91 15.83
C ARG A 6 -6.16 -18.88 16.87
N GLU A 7 -5.63 -20.03 17.25
CA GLU A 7 -4.41 -20.08 18.08
C GLU A 7 -3.33 -19.27 17.36
N PRO A 8 -2.48 -18.52 18.09
CA PRO A 8 -1.39 -17.78 17.46
C PRO A 8 -0.44 -18.79 16.79
N GLN A 9 -0.60 -18.96 15.49
CA GLN A 9 0.36 -19.72 14.69
C GLN A 9 1.70 -18.99 14.75
N ALA A 10 2.79 -19.73 14.96
CA ALA A 10 4.13 -19.15 14.89
C ALA A 10 4.36 -18.54 13.50
N ILE A 11 4.80 -17.28 13.46
CA ILE A 11 5.08 -16.56 12.21
C ILE A 11 6.09 -17.37 11.39
N ARG A 12 5.74 -17.62 10.12
CA ARG A 12 6.58 -18.39 9.21
C ARG A 12 7.73 -17.53 8.69
N LYS A 13 8.95 -18.03 8.79
CA LYS A 13 10.14 -17.37 8.26
C LYS A 13 10.22 -17.51 6.73
N LEU A 14 10.67 -16.44 6.08
CA LEU A 14 10.94 -16.40 4.64
C LEU A 14 12.37 -16.88 4.38
N ALA A 15 12.52 -17.94 3.61
CA ALA A 15 13.84 -18.40 3.17
C ALA A 15 14.40 -17.49 2.05
N PRO A 16 15.73 -17.29 1.98
CA PRO A 16 16.34 -16.60 0.83
C PRO A 16 15.95 -17.25 -0.50
N GLY A 17 15.73 -16.43 -1.52
CA GLY A 17 15.36 -16.92 -2.84
C GLY A 17 14.45 -15.95 -3.61
N LYS A 18 13.75 -16.51 -4.60
CA LYS A 18 12.82 -15.73 -5.43
C LYS A 18 11.56 -15.39 -4.66
N LEU A 19 11.13 -14.14 -4.80
CA LEU A 19 9.88 -13.61 -4.25
C LEU A 19 9.10 -12.90 -5.34
N VAL A 20 7.86 -13.31 -5.60
CA VAL A 20 6.99 -12.65 -6.56
C VAL A 20 6.46 -11.34 -5.94
N ILE A 21 6.63 -10.22 -6.63
CA ILE A 21 5.93 -8.98 -6.30
C ILE A 21 4.61 -8.98 -7.09
N ALA A 22 3.51 -9.26 -6.39
CA ALA A 22 2.17 -9.37 -6.94
C ALA A 22 1.51 -7.99 -7.10
N SER A 23 2.11 -7.15 -7.96
CA SER A 23 1.60 -5.82 -8.27
C SER A 23 1.92 -5.43 -9.70
N HIS A 24 0.96 -4.78 -10.36
CA HIS A 24 1.10 -4.17 -11.70
C HIS A 24 1.36 -2.65 -11.61
N ASN A 25 1.35 -2.07 -10.41
CA ASN A 25 1.68 -0.66 -10.18
C ASN A 25 3.20 -0.47 -10.14
N ALA A 26 3.75 0.18 -11.18
CA ALA A 26 5.20 0.40 -11.31
C ALA A 26 5.80 1.22 -10.14
N GLY A 27 5.04 2.12 -9.54
CA GLY A 27 5.46 2.89 -8.35
C GLY A 27 5.66 1.98 -7.15
N LYS A 28 4.66 1.18 -6.82
CA LYS A 28 4.71 0.20 -5.73
C LYS A 28 5.84 -0.82 -5.93
N VAL A 29 5.98 -1.36 -7.15
CA VAL A 29 7.04 -2.33 -7.48
C VAL A 29 8.43 -1.72 -7.26
N ARG A 30 8.66 -0.44 -7.62
CA ARG A 30 9.95 0.22 -7.37
C ARG A 30 10.23 0.36 -5.88
N GLU A 31 9.26 0.83 -5.09
CA GLU A 31 9.41 0.99 -3.64
C GLU A 31 9.69 -0.37 -2.96
N ILE A 32 8.92 -1.41 -3.27
CA ILE A 32 9.12 -2.76 -2.71
C ILE A 32 10.49 -3.31 -3.08
N ARG A 33 10.94 -3.16 -4.33
CA ARG A 33 12.28 -3.60 -4.75
C ARG A 33 13.40 -2.90 -3.97
N ALA A 34 13.27 -1.60 -3.76
CA ALA A 34 14.24 -0.84 -2.97
C ALA A 34 14.31 -1.33 -1.52
N LEU A 35 13.16 -1.64 -0.92
CA LEU A 35 13.07 -2.17 0.44
C LEU A 35 13.63 -3.59 0.56
N LEU A 36 13.45 -4.45 -0.46
CA LEU A 36 13.97 -5.83 -0.49
C LEU A 36 15.47 -5.92 -0.74
N ALA A 37 16.07 -4.94 -1.41
CA ALA A 37 17.46 -4.98 -1.86
C ALA A 37 18.49 -5.34 -0.77
N PRO A 38 18.40 -4.85 0.49
CA PRO A 38 19.34 -5.18 1.55
C PRO A 38 19.24 -6.63 2.07
N HIS A 39 18.17 -7.35 1.73
CA HIS A 39 17.83 -8.63 2.39
C HIS A 39 18.18 -9.88 1.57
N GLY A 40 18.88 -9.74 0.43
CA GLY A 40 19.29 -10.88 -0.39
C GLY A 40 18.14 -11.64 -1.05
N ILE A 41 16.98 -11.02 -1.17
CA ILE A 41 15.79 -11.58 -1.83
C ILE A 41 15.81 -11.15 -3.29
N GLU A 42 15.55 -12.11 -4.21
CA GLU A 42 15.45 -11.86 -5.64
C GLU A 42 14.00 -11.55 -6.04
N PRO A 43 13.64 -10.27 -6.28
CA PRO A 43 12.28 -9.91 -6.62
C PRO A 43 11.95 -10.21 -8.08
N VAL A 44 10.90 -10.99 -8.29
CA VAL A 44 10.33 -11.32 -9.61
C VAL A 44 8.99 -10.59 -9.75
N SER A 45 8.76 -9.85 -10.82
CA SER A 45 7.48 -9.16 -11.00
C SER A 45 6.38 -10.11 -11.50
N ALA A 46 5.13 -9.91 -11.06
CA ALA A 46 3.98 -10.64 -11.59
C ALA A 46 3.89 -10.52 -13.12
N ALA A 47 4.15 -9.33 -13.66
CA ALA A 47 4.15 -9.09 -15.10
C ALA A 47 5.19 -9.92 -15.86
N SER A 48 6.37 -10.21 -15.28
CA SER A 48 7.39 -11.05 -15.93
C SER A 48 7.06 -12.54 -15.93
N LEU A 49 6.04 -12.93 -15.17
CA LEU A 49 5.49 -14.29 -15.11
C LEU A 49 4.12 -14.40 -15.79
N ASP A 50 3.68 -13.35 -16.48
CA ASP A 50 2.36 -13.26 -17.13
C ASP A 50 1.19 -13.57 -16.17
N LEU A 51 1.34 -13.23 -14.88
CA LEU A 51 0.30 -13.46 -13.89
C LEU A 51 -0.82 -12.42 -14.05
N PRO A 52 -2.10 -12.85 -14.03
CA PRO A 52 -3.23 -11.94 -14.08
C PRO A 52 -3.33 -11.10 -12.81
N GLU A 53 -3.86 -9.89 -12.94
CA GLU A 53 -4.26 -9.07 -11.79
C GLU A 53 -5.65 -9.52 -11.33
N PRO A 54 -5.81 -9.96 -10.07
CA PRO A 54 -7.12 -10.37 -9.58
C PRO A 54 -8.05 -9.17 -9.38
N GLU A 55 -9.35 -9.42 -9.46
CA GLU A 55 -10.35 -8.45 -9.04
C GLU A 55 -10.28 -8.27 -7.51
N GLU A 56 -10.17 -7.04 -7.05
CA GLU A 56 -10.16 -6.70 -5.63
C GLU A 56 -11.58 -6.71 -5.08
N THR A 57 -11.98 -7.81 -4.46
CA THR A 57 -13.31 -8.02 -3.87
C THR A 57 -13.32 -7.87 -2.35
N GLY A 58 -12.17 -7.65 -1.74
CA GLY A 58 -12.04 -7.46 -0.30
C GLY A 58 -12.63 -6.11 0.16
N THR A 59 -13.05 -6.08 1.42
CA THR A 59 -13.59 -4.88 2.07
C THR A 59 -12.57 -4.16 2.95
N THR A 60 -11.33 -4.67 3.01
CA THR A 60 -10.21 -4.09 3.75
C THR A 60 -8.93 -4.16 2.92
N PHE A 61 -7.94 -3.33 3.24
CA PHE A 61 -6.61 -3.41 2.61
C PHE A 61 -5.96 -4.78 2.81
N VAL A 62 -6.06 -5.35 4.00
CA VAL A 62 -5.52 -6.68 4.30
C VAL A 62 -6.18 -7.75 3.42
N ALA A 63 -7.51 -7.77 3.32
CA ALA A 63 -8.22 -8.77 2.52
C ALA A 63 -7.84 -8.70 1.03
N ASN A 64 -7.67 -7.48 0.47
CA ASN A 64 -7.23 -7.32 -0.91
C ASN A 64 -5.75 -7.71 -1.10
N ALA A 65 -4.88 -7.39 -0.14
CA ALA A 65 -3.47 -7.82 -0.20
C ALA A 65 -3.35 -9.34 -0.13
N GLU A 66 -4.07 -9.99 0.79
CA GLU A 66 -4.10 -11.46 0.93
C GLU A 66 -4.58 -12.14 -0.36
N LEU A 67 -5.68 -11.65 -0.94
CA LEU A 67 -6.24 -12.19 -2.20
C LEU A 67 -5.20 -12.14 -3.32
N LYS A 68 -4.51 -11.00 -3.49
CA LYS A 68 -3.47 -10.83 -4.51
C LYS A 68 -2.26 -11.73 -4.26
N ALA A 69 -1.80 -11.82 -3.01
CA ALA A 69 -0.65 -12.64 -2.64
C ALA A 69 -0.93 -14.13 -2.83
N LEU A 70 -2.08 -14.62 -2.35
CA LEU A 70 -2.49 -16.01 -2.48
C LEU A 70 -2.61 -16.45 -3.94
N GLN A 71 -3.26 -15.64 -4.78
CA GLN A 71 -3.38 -15.96 -6.21
C GLN A 71 -2.01 -16.02 -6.89
N ALA A 72 -1.13 -15.04 -6.61
CA ALA A 72 0.20 -15.03 -7.21
C ALA A 72 1.07 -16.21 -6.73
N ALA A 73 0.95 -16.61 -5.46
CA ALA A 73 1.67 -17.75 -4.91
C ALA A 73 1.18 -19.08 -5.52
N ASP A 74 -0.13 -19.25 -5.64
CA ASP A 74 -0.74 -20.44 -6.25
C ASP A 74 -0.32 -20.59 -7.72
N LEU A 75 -0.46 -19.54 -8.51
CA LEU A 75 -0.15 -19.57 -9.94
C LEU A 75 1.34 -19.68 -10.27
N SER A 76 2.21 -19.10 -9.44
CA SER A 76 3.67 -19.12 -9.68
C SER A 76 4.38 -20.29 -9.04
N GLY A 77 3.81 -20.92 -8.02
CA GLY A 77 4.49 -21.89 -7.18
C GLY A 77 5.62 -21.31 -6.32
N LEU A 78 5.68 -19.98 -6.19
CA LEU A 78 6.68 -19.23 -5.41
C LEU A 78 6.00 -18.46 -4.28
N VAL A 79 6.79 -18.08 -3.26
CA VAL A 79 6.30 -17.13 -2.26
C VAL A 79 6.01 -15.80 -2.95
N ALA A 80 4.87 -15.18 -2.62
CA ALA A 80 4.45 -13.94 -3.22
C ALA A 80 4.16 -12.87 -2.17
N LEU A 81 4.59 -11.65 -2.45
CA LEU A 81 4.33 -10.45 -1.66
C LEU A 81 3.39 -9.55 -2.44
N ALA A 82 2.24 -9.24 -1.86
CA ALA A 82 1.30 -8.26 -2.40
C ALA A 82 1.18 -7.05 -1.47
N ASP A 83 0.79 -5.93 -2.07
CA ASP A 83 0.49 -4.67 -1.40
C ASP A 83 -0.92 -4.23 -1.77
N ASP A 84 -1.69 -3.85 -0.75
CA ASP A 84 -2.85 -2.99 -0.96
C ASP A 84 -2.74 -1.75 -0.10
N SER A 85 -2.99 -0.58 -0.68
CA SER A 85 -2.71 0.68 -0.01
C SER A 85 -3.56 1.82 -0.55
N GLY A 86 -3.85 2.80 0.29
CA GLY A 86 -4.64 3.95 -0.10
C GLY A 86 -4.53 5.10 0.88
N LEU A 87 -5.11 6.22 0.45
CA LEU A 87 -5.33 7.42 1.26
C LEU A 87 -6.66 7.28 1.99
N CYS A 88 -6.66 7.54 3.29
CA CYS A 88 -7.85 7.65 4.11
C CYS A 88 -7.96 9.08 4.63
N VAL A 89 -9.11 9.74 4.44
CA VAL A 89 -9.36 11.11 4.89
C VAL A 89 -10.40 11.07 6.00
N GLU A 90 -10.05 11.56 7.18
CA GLU A 90 -10.89 11.43 8.38
C GLU A 90 -12.26 12.08 8.20
N ALA A 91 -12.29 13.31 7.68
CA ALA A 91 -13.52 14.06 7.44
C ALA A 91 -14.44 13.41 6.36
N LEU A 92 -13.89 12.49 5.55
CA LEU A 92 -14.64 11.74 4.54
C LEU A 92 -14.94 10.30 4.99
N ASN A 93 -14.91 10.02 6.30
CA ASN A 93 -15.12 8.70 6.89
C ASN A 93 -14.17 7.62 6.33
N GLY A 94 -12.94 8.01 6.02
CA GLY A 94 -11.89 7.14 5.50
C GLY A 94 -11.87 7.01 3.97
N ASP A 95 -12.79 7.63 3.24
CA ASP A 95 -12.71 7.68 1.77
C ASP A 95 -11.47 8.49 1.31
N PRO A 96 -10.86 8.13 0.16
CA PRO A 96 -11.20 7.04 -0.76
C PRO A 96 -10.83 5.63 -0.27
N GLY A 97 -9.97 5.46 0.75
CA GLY A 97 -9.63 4.19 1.35
C GLY A 97 -9.17 3.14 0.31
N ILE A 98 -9.76 1.96 0.36
CA ILE A 98 -9.49 0.86 -0.60
C ILE A 98 -9.85 1.23 -2.06
N PHE A 99 -10.61 2.30 -2.27
CA PHE A 99 -10.98 2.80 -3.60
C PHE A 99 -10.02 3.87 -4.14
N SER A 100 -8.90 4.14 -3.47
CA SER A 100 -7.94 5.19 -3.85
C SER A 100 -7.51 5.14 -5.32
N ALA A 101 -7.18 3.97 -5.83
CA ALA A 101 -6.83 3.80 -7.25
C ALA A 101 -8.05 3.95 -8.17
N ARG A 102 -9.24 3.54 -7.72
CA ARG A 102 -10.48 3.61 -8.51
C ARG A 102 -10.96 5.05 -8.69
N TRP A 103 -10.69 5.94 -7.72
CA TRP A 103 -11.01 7.37 -7.86
C TRP A 103 -10.20 8.07 -8.95
N ALA A 104 -9.04 7.52 -9.32
CA ALA A 104 -8.24 7.98 -10.46
C ALA A 104 -8.75 7.46 -11.82
N GLY A 105 -9.71 6.54 -11.82
CA GLY A 105 -10.29 5.94 -13.00
C GLY A 105 -9.31 5.06 -13.79
N GLU A 106 -9.77 4.56 -14.94
CA GLU A 106 -8.97 3.70 -15.83
C GLU A 106 -7.73 4.41 -16.38
N ALA A 107 -7.84 5.74 -16.60
CA ALA A 107 -6.73 6.58 -17.06
C ALA A 107 -5.66 6.82 -15.98
N LYS A 108 -5.90 6.40 -14.72
CA LYS A 108 -5.03 6.64 -13.56
C LYS A 108 -4.70 8.14 -13.37
N ASP A 109 -5.71 9.02 -13.60
CA ASP A 109 -5.59 10.46 -13.40
C ASP A 109 -5.71 10.81 -11.91
N PHE A 110 -4.59 10.77 -11.19
CA PHE A 110 -4.55 11.14 -9.79
C PHE A 110 -4.75 12.65 -9.56
N GLY A 111 -4.53 13.48 -10.56
CA GLY A 111 -4.92 14.89 -10.49
C GLY A 111 -6.44 15.06 -10.38
N ALA A 112 -7.20 14.28 -11.14
CA ALA A 112 -8.66 14.24 -11.01
C ALA A 112 -9.10 13.63 -9.65
N ALA A 113 -8.44 12.57 -9.20
CA ALA A 113 -8.72 11.98 -7.89
C ALA A 113 -8.47 12.96 -6.73
N MET A 114 -7.36 13.70 -6.73
CA MET A 114 -7.07 14.73 -5.74
C MET A 114 -8.10 15.86 -5.76
N ARG A 115 -8.53 16.31 -6.97
CA ARG A 115 -9.63 17.27 -7.09
C ARG A 115 -10.93 16.74 -6.49
N LEU A 116 -11.26 15.46 -6.72
CA LEU A 116 -12.46 14.85 -6.16
C LEU A 116 -12.43 14.81 -4.62
N VAL A 117 -11.27 14.50 -4.02
CA VAL A 117 -11.07 14.61 -2.57
C VAL A 117 -11.35 16.03 -2.09
N GLU A 118 -10.71 17.03 -2.72
CA GLU A 118 -10.89 18.45 -2.38
C GLU A 118 -12.32 18.90 -2.51
N ASP A 119 -12.99 18.57 -3.62
CA ASP A 119 -14.41 18.94 -3.86
C ASP A 119 -15.33 18.35 -2.78
N ASN A 120 -15.05 17.16 -2.28
CA ASN A 120 -15.81 16.56 -1.20
C ASN A 120 -15.53 17.23 0.15
N LEU A 121 -14.29 17.60 0.43
CA LEU A 121 -13.95 18.37 1.63
C LEU A 121 -14.63 19.74 1.62
N GLN A 122 -14.60 20.45 0.50
CA GLN A 122 -15.24 21.78 0.38
C GLN A 122 -16.75 21.73 0.62
N LYS A 123 -17.43 20.63 0.28
CA LYS A 123 -18.88 20.45 0.57
C LYS A 123 -19.18 20.38 2.08
N LEU A 124 -18.20 19.98 2.90
CA LEU A 124 -18.34 19.92 4.36
C LEU A 124 -18.15 21.28 5.03
N GLY A 125 -17.58 22.25 4.31
CA GLY A 125 -17.42 23.64 4.76
C GLY A 125 -15.97 24.09 4.83
N PRO A 126 -15.74 25.40 5.02
CA PRO A 126 -14.40 26.00 4.96
C PRO A 126 -13.49 25.62 6.15
N GLU A 127 -14.08 25.22 7.27
CA GLU A 127 -13.36 24.87 8.51
C GLU A 127 -13.21 23.35 8.67
N VAL A 128 -13.42 22.57 7.60
CA VAL A 128 -13.27 21.11 7.67
C VAL A 128 -11.82 20.74 7.98
N GLU A 129 -11.65 19.85 8.96
CA GLU A 129 -10.33 19.27 9.27
C GLU A 129 -9.83 18.46 8.08
N ARG A 130 -8.52 18.53 7.86
CA ARG A 130 -7.88 17.93 6.69
C ARG A 130 -6.97 16.75 7.07
N ASP A 131 -7.20 16.18 8.24
CA ASP A 131 -6.43 15.05 8.74
C ASP A 131 -6.65 13.85 7.83
N ALA A 132 -5.56 13.21 7.50
CA ALA A 132 -5.55 12.07 6.61
C ALA A 132 -4.37 11.16 6.95
N HIS A 133 -4.46 9.92 6.51
CA HIS A 133 -3.36 8.98 6.63
C HIS A 133 -3.28 8.09 5.40
N PHE A 134 -2.08 7.62 5.11
CA PHE A 134 -1.91 6.49 4.20
C PHE A 134 -1.84 5.18 4.99
N VAL A 135 -2.45 4.14 4.43
CA VAL A 135 -2.36 2.75 4.90
C VAL A 135 -1.70 1.90 3.83
N CYS A 136 -0.86 0.97 4.25
CA CYS A 136 -0.35 -0.11 3.41
C CYS A 136 -0.51 -1.43 4.15
N ALA A 137 -1.25 -2.37 3.58
CA ALA A 137 -1.24 -3.76 3.99
C ALA A 137 -0.30 -4.55 3.06
N LEU A 138 0.70 -5.20 3.61
CA LEU A 138 1.56 -6.17 2.94
C LEU A 138 1.10 -7.57 3.31
N ALA A 139 0.86 -8.43 2.33
CA ALA A 139 0.58 -9.84 2.55
C ALA A 139 1.65 -10.70 1.89
N LEU A 140 2.23 -11.62 2.65
CA LEU A 140 3.20 -12.60 2.20
C LEU A 140 2.53 -13.97 2.20
N ALA A 141 2.36 -14.58 1.02
CA ALA A 141 1.69 -15.86 0.85
C ALA A 141 2.65 -16.93 0.33
N TRP A 142 2.52 -18.13 0.86
CA TRP A 142 3.21 -19.33 0.40
C TRP A 142 2.30 -20.19 -0.48
N PRO A 143 2.86 -21.00 -1.40
CA PRO A 143 2.06 -21.86 -2.28
C PRO A 143 1.15 -22.88 -1.58
N ASP A 144 1.40 -23.16 -0.30
CA ASP A 144 0.56 -24.04 0.53
C ASP A 144 -0.62 -23.33 1.17
N GLY A 145 -0.86 -22.06 0.83
CA GLY A 145 -1.97 -21.26 1.33
C GLY A 145 -1.72 -20.57 2.68
N HIS A 146 -0.52 -20.70 3.27
CA HIS A 146 -0.17 -19.94 4.46
C HIS A 146 0.03 -18.45 4.11
N VAL A 147 -0.45 -17.54 4.96
CA VAL A 147 -0.34 -16.09 4.78
C VAL A 147 0.09 -15.42 6.07
N GLU A 148 1.03 -14.50 5.96
CA GLU A 148 1.37 -13.50 6.99
C GLU A 148 1.05 -12.12 6.44
N TRP A 149 0.51 -11.21 7.27
CA TRP A 149 0.24 -9.84 6.83
C TRP A 149 0.71 -8.82 7.86
N PHE A 150 1.03 -7.64 7.37
CA PHE A 150 1.58 -6.52 8.14
C PHE A 150 0.98 -5.22 7.63
N GLU A 151 0.47 -4.39 8.52
CA GLU A 151 -0.12 -3.11 8.17
C GLU A 151 0.74 -1.97 8.73
N GLY A 152 1.08 -1.04 7.86
CA GLY A 152 1.80 0.18 8.20
C GLY A 152 1.00 1.41 7.86
N ARG A 153 1.28 2.50 8.59
CA ARG A 153 0.53 3.73 8.51
C ARG A 153 1.45 4.95 8.57
N VAL A 154 1.05 6.05 7.94
CA VAL A 154 1.67 7.37 8.13
C VAL A 154 0.57 8.41 8.23
N GLU A 155 0.62 9.19 9.33
CA GLU A 155 -0.32 10.27 9.59
C GLU A 155 0.14 11.55 8.93
N GLY A 156 -0.81 12.43 8.64
CA GLY A 156 -0.57 13.73 8.05
C GLY A 156 -1.84 14.50 7.76
N SER A 157 -1.71 15.50 6.93
CA SER A 157 -2.83 16.34 6.52
C SER A 157 -2.81 16.61 5.00
N LEU A 158 -3.95 17.04 4.47
CA LEU A 158 -4.07 17.35 3.06
C LEU A 158 -3.86 18.84 2.81
N VAL A 159 -3.05 19.18 1.82
CA VAL A 159 -2.84 20.54 1.34
C VAL A 159 -3.52 20.75 -0.02
N TRP A 160 -3.98 21.97 -0.25
CA TRP A 160 -4.53 22.41 -1.52
C TRP A 160 -4.07 23.83 -1.87
N PRO A 161 -3.60 24.10 -3.10
CA PRO A 161 -3.39 23.14 -4.21
C PRO A 161 -2.29 22.12 -3.92
N PRO A 162 -2.24 20.99 -4.66
CA PRO A 162 -1.16 19.99 -4.56
C PRO A 162 0.21 20.62 -4.85
N ARG A 163 1.26 20.14 -4.16
CA ARG A 163 2.62 20.67 -4.26
C ARG A 163 3.62 19.57 -4.60
N GLY A 164 4.53 19.84 -5.53
CA GLY A 164 5.57 18.93 -5.97
C GLY A 164 5.14 18.01 -7.10
N GLU A 165 6.12 17.39 -7.75
CA GLU A 165 5.94 16.53 -8.94
C GLU A 165 6.55 15.14 -8.73
N ASN A 166 7.13 14.88 -7.55
CA ASN A 166 7.73 13.58 -7.23
C ASN A 166 6.67 12.59 -6.75
N GLY A 167 7.06 11.33 -6.70
CA GLY A 167 6.21 10.26 -6.20
C GLY A 167 5.12 9.82 -7.18
N PHE A 168 3.97 9.47 -6.65
CA PHE A 168 2.80 9.02 -7.41
C PHE A 168 1.53 9.09 -6.55
N GLY A 169 0.38 8.89 -7.17
CA GLY A 169 -0.88 8.84 -6.43
C GLY A 169 -1.26 10.20 -5.84
N TYR A 170 -1.53 10.21 -4.57
CA TYR A 170 -1.93 11.40 -3.80
C TYR A 170 -0.75 12.11 -3.12
N ASP A 171 0.49 11.77 -3.44
CA ASP A 171 1.71 12.28 -2.78
C ASP A 171 1.79 13.82 -2.79
N ALA A 172 1.35 14.44 -3.89
CA ALA A 172 1.43 15.89 -4.05
C ALA A 172 0.47 16.68 -3.13
N MET A 173 -0.58 16.03 -2.61
CA MET A 173 -1.48 16.68 -1.65
C MET A 173 -1.28 16.22 -0.20
N PHE A 174 -0.43 15.25 0.07
CA PHE A 174 -0.21 14.68 1.41
C PHE A 174 1.02 15.28 2.08
N LEU A 175 0.80 15.98 3.19
CA LEU A 175 1.82 16.56 4.06
C LEU A 175 1.96 15.66 5.30
N PRO A 176 3.04 14.87 5.42
CA PRO A 176 3.23 13.99 6.57
C PRO A 176 3.49 14.79 7.85
N ASP A 177 3.03 14.30 8.98
CA ASP A 177 3.20 14.93 10.28
C ASP A 177 4.66 15.19 10.62
N GLY A 178 4.92 16.35 11.21
CA GLY A 178 6.27 16.77 11.58
C GLY A 178 7.13 17.29 10.43
N HIS A 179 6.56 17.42 9.22
CA HIS A 179 7.25 17.94 8.03
C HIS A 179 6.56 19.18 7.47
N ASP A 180 7.27 19.96 6.66
CA ASP A 180 6.79 21.17 5.98
C ASP A 180 6.64 20.99 4.45
N ARG A 181 7.03 19.82 3.94
CA ARG A 181 6.96 19.43 2.53
C ARG A 181 6.06 18.23 2.33
N THR A 182 5.28 18.25 1.25
CA THR A 182 4.48 17.09 0.84
C THR A 182 5.36 15.95 0.35
N PHE A 183 4.82 14.74 0.28
CA PHE A 183 5.51 13.63 -0.38
C PHE A 183 5.84 13.92 -1.85
N GLY A 184 5.06 14.78 -2.51
CA GLY A 184 5.33 15.23 -3.87
C GLY A 184 6.52 16.21 -3.98
N GLU A 185 6.90 16.87 -2.88
CA GLU A 185 8.06 17.78 -2.82
C GLU A 185 9.34 17.09 -2.34
N MET A 186 9.23 15.89 -1.76
CA MET A 186 10.36 15.11 -1.27
C MET A 186 11.02 14.31 -2.40
N SER A 187 12.34 14.12 -2.32
CA SER A 187 13.02 13.12 -3.13
C SER A 187 12.62 11.70 -2.70
N ALA A 188 12.87 10.71 -3.54
CA ALA A 188 12.57 9.32 -3.22
C ALA A 188 13.32 8.85 -1.95
N ASP A 189 14.57 9.28 -1.77
CA ASP A 189 15.39 8.89 -0.62
C ASP A 189 14.88 9.51 0.69
N GLU A 190 14.36 10.74 0.63
CA GLU A 190 13.75 11.42 1.79
C GLU A 190 12.39 10.78 2.13
N LYS A 191 11.57 10.51 1.12
CA LYS A 191 10.21 9.98 1.30
C LYS A 191 10.20 8.52 1.77
N THR A 192 11.02 7.65 1.16
CA THR A 192 10.93 6.19 1.35
C THR A 192 10.89 5.76 2.82
N PRO A 193 11.76 6.24 3.72
CA PRO A 193 11.75 5.80 5.12
C PRO A 193 10.53 6.25 5.92
N LEU A 194 9.79 7.24 5.43
CA LEU A 194 8.64 7.85 6.10
C LEU A 194 7.31 7.20 5.72
N THR A 195 7.28 6.41 4.65
CA THR A 195 6.02 5.91 4.09
C THR A 195 5.35 4.81 4.92
N HIS A 196 4.04 4.72 4.82
CA HIS A 196 3.22 3.61 5.29
C HIS A 196 3.75 2.24 4.84
N ARG A 197 4.26 2.17 3.59
CA ARG A 197 4.85 0.93 3.04
C ARG A 197 6.15 0.57 3.73
N ALA A 198 7.01 1.55 4.03
CA ALA A 198 8.24 1.32 4.77
C ALA A 198 7.93 0.87 6.21
N ASP A 199 6.86 1.38 6.81
CA ASP A 199 6.42 0.95 8.13
C ASP A 199 5.94 -0.51 8.12
N ALA A 200 5.02 -0.88 7.24
CA ALA A 200 4.59 -2.27 7.05
C ALA A 200 5.77 -3.20 6.75
N PHE A 201 6.73 -2.73 5.92
CA PHE A 201 7.90 -3.53 5.56
C PHE A 201 8.87 -3.74 6.73
N ARG A 202 9.06 -2.75 7.61
CA ARG A 202 9.85 -2.93 8.85
C ARG A 202 9.27 -4.02 9.73
N GLN A 203 7.93 -4.06 9.87
CA GLN A 203 7.23 -5.09 10.64
C GLN A 203 7.43 -6.47 9.99
N LEU A 204 7.27 -6.57 8.67
CA LEU A 204 7.51 -7.79 7.90
C LEU A 204 8.94 -8.30 8.12
N VAL A 205 9.96 -7.45 7.92
CA VAL A 205 11.37 -7.83 8.11
C VAL A 205 11.63 -8.35 9.50
N ALA A 206 11.17 -7.64 10.54
CA ALA A 206 11.36 -8.05 11.93
C ALA A 206 10.68 -9.39 12.26
N ALA A 207 9.58 -9.71 11.57
CA ALA A 207 8.81 -10.92 11.83
C ALA A 207 9.29 -12.12 11.02
N VAL A 208 9.62 -11.96 9.71
CA VAL A 208 9.81 -13.08 8.79
C VAL A 208 11.24 -13.29 8.29
N LEU A 209 12.12 -12.31 8.43
CA LEU A 209 13.54 -12.41 8.11
C LEU A 209 14.39 -12.54 9.36
#